data_f9d2fb33271e1c72f03e3847f2dbd382
#
_entry.id   f9d2fb33271e1c72f03e3847f2dbd382
#
_cell.length_a   1.000
_cell.length_b   1.000
_cell.length_c   1.000
_cell.angle_alpha   90.00
_cell.angle_beta   90.00
_cell.angle_gamma   90.00
#
_symmetry.space_group_name_H-M   'P 1'
#
loop_
_entity.id
_entity.type
_entity.pdbx_description
1 polymer ?
#
loop_
_entity_poly.entity_id
_entity_poly.type
_entity_poly.pdbx_seq_one_letter_code
_entity_poly.pdbx_strand_id
1 'polypeptide(L)'
;MAKSKAKAKTTEQTLEIIMMNCRNALRGTIGGNEKNRDAVLGLVFLKFAGVKFENRHAEIIEQFGDVPAFLEKKSFYLSENVFFLNETSRWSHIEINASANDIAVIIDTAMRDIEDGNPPLKGALPQNFYVTLGTRPEQLKALIDEINKIDSKRFHESDLIGRVYEYFLQVFAIDSGTSNEKGEFYTPASIVHLIAELIEPYSGVVYDPCCGSAGMFVSSVKFVERHNGNRSKISVVGQERNLDTWRLAKMNLAIRGIAHNLGERPESTFAEDLNKGKKVDFIMANPPFNLKLNAQGVTQDNMNGDPRWDGYTPPPVSNANYAWILHMLSKLDVTNGIAGFLLANGALNADGVEGEIRKGLIENDKVEAIIVLPREMFYSTDISVTLWILNNNKNARILNGRQLRDRREETLFVDLRRWNENIYEKKYVQFSDEQIDDIKKIYTSWQTGVDYQDVPELCRSAKKDEIKEQKYSLAPSKYIEFIDHDLEIDYEAEMTRIQSEMREILKAEKESQSMLEAAFKGIGYNIENDEEI
;
A
#
# COMPACT_ATOMS: atom_id res chain seq x y z
N MET A 1 -39.77 -11.30 47.90
CA MET A 1 -39.43 -11.59 46.51
C MET A 1 -38.41 -10.58 46.03
N ALA A 2 -37.14 -10.91 46.07
CA ALA A 2 -36.05 -10.05 45.63
C ALA A 2 -35.78 -10.30 44.14
N LYS A 3 -36.02 -9.29 43.28
CA LYS A 3 -35.65 -9.33 41.87
C LYS A 3 -34.14 -9.19 41.73
N SER A 4 -33.48 -10.26 41.37
CA SER A 4 -32.07 -10.27 40.99
C SER A 4 -31.92 -9.42 39.71
N LYS A 5 -31.23 -8.28 39.79
CA LYS A 5 -30.76 -7.53 38.62
C LYS A 5 -29.67 -8.37 37.96
N ALA A 6 -30.01 -8.94 36.79
CA ALA A 6 -29.01 -9.52 35.90
C ALA A 6 -28.04 -8.41 35.50
N LYS A 7 -26.76 -8.53 35.89
CA LYS A 7 -25.68 -7.73 35.32
C LYS A 7 -25.61 -8.06 33.84
N ALA A 8 -25.88 -7.07 32.97
CA ALA A 8 -25.59 -7.17 31.54
C ALA A 8 -24.09 -7.49 31.41
N LYS A 9 -23.75 -8.64 30.86
CA LYS A 9 -22.41 -8.94 30.38
C LYS A 9 -22.10 -7.92 29.32
N THR A 10 -21.24 -6.96 29.57
CA THR A 10 -20.66 -6.09 28.54
C THR A 10 -19.90 -7.00 27.60
N THR A 11 -20.42 -7.17 26.39
CA THR A 11 -19.72 -7.90 25.32
C THR A 11 -18.43 -7.15 25.05
N GLU A 12 -17.30 -7.79 25.22
CA GLU A 12 -15.98 -7.19 25.00
C GLU A 12 -15.87 -6.78 23.53
N GLN A 13 -15.54 -5.51 23.25
CA GLN A 13 -15.44 -4.99 21.88
C GLN A 13 -14.23 -5.60 21.17
N THR A 14 -14.39 -6.03 19.92
CA THR A 14 -13.27 -6.48 19.09
C THR A 14 -12.40 -5.30 18.65
N LEU A 15 -11.19 -5.58 18.19
CA LEU A 15 -10.28 -4.54 17.69
C LEU A 15 -10.89 -3.77 16.53
N GLU A 16 -11.60 -4.45 15.62
CA GLU A 16 -12.27 -3.85 14.47
C GLU A 16 -13.36 -2.84 14.91
N ILE A 17 -14.14 -3.18 15.91
CA ILE A 17 -15.17 -2.27 16.46
C ILE A 17 -14.51 -1.02 17.06
N ILE A 18 -13.41 -1.17 17.80
CA ILE A 18 -12.68 -0.04 18.38
C ILE A 18 -12.12 0.85 17.27
N MET A 19 -11.49 0.27 16.26
CA MET A 19 -10.95 1.02 15.13
C MET A 19 -12.05 1.75 14.34
N MET A 20 -13.21 1.12 14.15
CA MET A 20 -14.37 1.76 13.55
C MET A 20 -14.90 2.93 14.39
N ASN A 21 -14.91 2.81 15.71
CA ASN A 21 -15.30 3.89 16.62
C ASN A 21 -14.33 5.08 16.54
N CYS A 22 -12.99 4.80 16.48
CA CYS A 22 -11.99 5.86 16.27
C CYS A 22 -12.26 6.64 14.98
N ARG A 23 -12.55 5.94 13.86
CA ARG A 23 -12.94 6.57 12.59
C ARG A 23 -14.17 7.46 12.74
N ASN A 24 -15.18 7.00 13.47
CA ASN A 24 -16.44 7.72 13.64
C ASN A 24 -16.34 8.90 14.61
N ALA A 25 -15.38 8.92 15.55
CA ALA A 25 -15.21 10.00 16.53
C ALA A 25 -15.01 11.38 15.90
N LEU A 26 -14.35 11.44 14.75
CA LEU A 26 -14.09 12.68 14.00
C LEU A 26 -15.07 12.91 12.83
N ARG A 27 -16.17 12.16 12.74
CA ARG A 27 -17.16 12.35 11.69
C ARG A 27 -17.78 13.73 11.77
N GLY A 28 -17.89 14.42 10.62
CA GLY A 28 -18.47 15.76 10.54
C GLY A 28 -17.52 16.91 10.95
N THR A 29 -16.24 16.64 11.11
CA THR A 29 -15.24 17.72 11.28
C THR A 29 -14.95 18.41 9.95
N ILE A 30 -14.48 19.66 10.03
CA ILE A 30 -14.24 20.53 8.86
C ILE A 30 -13.06 20.02 8.00
N GLY A 31 -12.22 19.15 8.56
CA GLY A 31 -10.95 18.73 7.94
C GLY A 31 -11.04 17.74 6.79
N GLY A 32 -12.20 17.09 6.59
CA GLY A 32 -12.36 16.02 5.60
C GLY A 32 -11.63 14.71 5.99
N ASN A 33 -11.75 13.69 5.12
CA ASN A 33 -11.26 12.34 5.41
C ASN A 33 -9.73 12.26 5.60
N GLU A 34 -8.95 12.99 4.80
CA GLU A 34 -7.48 12.98 4.89
C GLU A 34 -6.99 13.50 6.25
N LYS A 35 -7.48 14.69 6.66
CA LYS A 35 -7.11 15.26 7.97
C LYS A 35 -7.61 14.41 9.15
N ASN A 36 -8.78 13.78 9.01
CA ASN A 36 -9.28 12.86 10.04
C ASN A 36 -8.40 11.62 10.15
N ARG A 37 -7.93 11.06 9.01
CA ARG A 37 -6.94 9.99 8.98
C ARG A 37 -5.67 10.40 9.76
N ASP A 38 -5.11 11.56 9.41
CA ASP A 38 -3.86 12.02 9.98
C ASP A 38 -3.98 12.31 11.49
N ALA A 39 -5.15 12.81 11.93
CA ALA A 39 -5.46 13.00 13.34
C ALA A 39 -5.53 11.66 14.10
N VAL A 40 -6.20 10.66 13.56
CA VAL A 40 -6.27 9.33 14.18
C VAL A 40 -4.89 8.70 14.23
N LEU A 41 -4.15 8.69 13.12
CA LEU A 41 -2.82 8.08 13.03
C LEU A 41 -1.79 8.79 13.93
N GLY A 42 -1.89 10.12 14.06
CA GLY A 42 -1.05 10.87 14.98
C GLY A 42 -1.26 10.47 16.46
N LEU A 43 -2.52 10.36 16.91
CA LEU A 43 -2.81 9.90 18.27
C LEU A 43 -2.44 8.42 18.49
N VAL A 44 -2.65 7.57 17.48
CA VAL A 44 -2.18 6.17 17.51
C VAL A 44 -0.65 6.13 17.65
N PHE A 45 0.07 6.98 16.90
CA PHE A 45 1.53 7.11 17.05
C PHE A 45 1.92 7.47 18.49
N LEU A 46 1.31 8.53 19.08
CA LEU A 46 1.58 8.95 20.46
C LEU A 46 1.31 7.82 21.47
N LYS A 47 0.20 7.12 21.33
CA LYS A 47 -0.14 5.98 22.22
C LYS A 47 0.93 4.91 22.18
N PHE A 48 1.32 4.46 20.98
CA PHE A 48 2.27 3.35 20.86
C PHE A 48 3.71 3.78 21.16
N ALA A 49 4.10 5.02 20.84
CA ALA A 49 5.38 5.59 21.29
C ALA A 49 5.45 5.63 22.83
N GLY A 50 4.35 6.04 23.48
CA GLY A 50 4.22 6.01 24.94
C GLY A 50 4.36 4.62 25.52
N VAL A 51 3.65 3.63 25.00
CA VAL A 51 3.73 2.23 25.47
C VAL A 51 5.14 1.68 25.33
N LYS A 52 5.82 1.91 24.20
CA LYS A 52 7.21 1.47 24.00
C LYS A 52 8.16 2.15 24.99
N PHE A 53 7.97 3.45 25.21
CA PHE A 53 8.75 4.20 26.16
C PHE A 53 8.58 3.65 27.58
N GLU A 54 7.34 3.47 28.06
CA GLU A 54 7.04 2.97 29.39
C GLU A 54 7.60 1.57 29.63
N ASN A 55 7.50 0.66 28.64
CA ASN A 55 8.10 -0.67 28.73
C ASN A 55 9.62 -0.57 28.87
N ARG A 56 10.29 0.23 28.02
CA ARG A 56 11.74 0.41 28.09
C ARG A 56 12.17 1.09 29.40
N HIS A 57 11.40 2.05 29.87
CA HIS A 57 11.63 2.73 31.15
C HIS A 57 11.61 1.73 32.30
N ALA A 58 10.62 0.83 32.33
CA ALA A 58 10.53 -0.24 33.35
C ALA A 58 11.73 -1.21 33.26
N GLU A 59 12.16 -1.59 32.04
CA GLU A 59 13.37 -2.43 31.86
C GLU A 59 14.64 -1.76 32.40
N ILE A 60 14.79 -0.44 32.19
CA ILE A 60 15.95 0.31 32.71
C ILE A 60 15.90 0.33 34.26
N ILE A 61 14.72 0.51 34.86
CA ILE A 61 14.55 0.44 36.34
C ILE A 61 14.91 -0.95 36.86
N GLU A 62 14.47 -2.02 36.19
CA GLU A 62 14.81 -3.39 36.56
C GLU A 62 16.33 -3.66 36.50
N GLN A 63 17.01 -3.12 35.48
CA GLN A 63 18.44 -3.35 35.27
C GLN A 63 19.35 -2.49 36.15
N PHE A 64 18.98 -1.21 36.36
CA PHE A 64 19.88 -0.22 36.97
C PHE A 64 19.28 0.48 38.21
N GLY A 65 18.04 0.14 38.59
CA GLY A 65 17.29 0.81 39.65
C GLY A 65 16.65 2.12 39.20
N ASP A 66 15.85 2.70 40.08
CA ASP A 66 15.18 4.00 39.88
C ASP A 66 16.18 5.17 40.08
N VAL A 67 17.11 5.30 39.11
CA VAL A 67 18.19 6.29 39.16
C VAL A 67 18.01 7.28 38.01
N PRO A 68 17.72 8.58 38.26
CA PRO A 68 17.46 9.58 37.23
C PRO A 68 18.55 9.66 36.17
N ALA A 69 19.83 9.53 36.53
CA ALA A 69 20.95 9.59 35.59
C ALA A 69 20.89 8.51 34.48
N PHE A 70 20.22 7.39 34.71
CA PHE A 70 19.98 6.37 33.69
C PHE A 70 18.66 6.60 32.96
N LEU A 71 17.62 7.00 33.69
CA LEU A 71 16.26 7.19 33.18
C LEU A 71 16.14 8.39 32.23
N GLU A 72 16.95 9.43 32.43
CA GLU A 72 16.99 10.63 31.58
C GLU A 72 17.97 10.50 30.40
N LYS A 73 18.73 9.41 30.34
CA LYS A 73 19.76 9.21 29.30
C LYS A 73 19.12 8.71 28.00
N LYS A 74 18.88 9.63 27.06
CA LYS A 74 18.25 9.35 25.75
C LYS A 74 18.84 8.14 25.01
N SER A 75 20.18 7.93 25.11
CA SER A 75 20.85 6.81 24.41
C SER A 75 20.37 5.43 24.84
N PHE A 76 19.88 5.24 26.10
CA PHE A 76 19.33 3.96 26.55
C PHE A 76 18.00 3.59 25.89
N TYR A 77 17.28 4.57 25.39
CA TYR A 77 16.04 4.38 24.63
C TYR A 77 16.33 4.25 23.13
N LEU A 78 17.09 5.18 22.58
CA LEU A 78 17.37 5.23 21.14
C LEU A 78 18.15 4.01 20.64
N SER A 79 19.03 3.40 21.47
CA SER A 79 19.74 2.16 21.11
C SER A 79 18.81 0.98 20.86
N GLU A 80 17.63 0.99 21.47
CA GLU A 80 16.59 -0.04 21.32
C GLU A 80 15.46 0.40 20.37
N ASN A 81 15.69 1.44 19.55
CA ASN A 81 14.68 2.04 18.66
C ASN A 81 13.41 2.49 19.42
N VAL A 82 13.57 2.97 20.65
CA VAL A 82 12.51 3.59 21.47
C VAL A 82 12.73 5.09 21.51
N PHE A 83 11.68 5.87 21.25
CA PHE A 83 11.74 7.33 21.36
C PHE A 83 11.81 7.76 22.81
N PHE A 84 12.65 8.76 23.09
CA PHE A 84 12.67 9.37 24.40
C PHE A 84 11.50 10.37 24.54
N LEU A 85 10.71 10.23 25.60
CA LEU A 85 9.54 11.07 25.87
C LEU A 85 9.71 11.85 27.18
N ASN A 86 9.55 13.17 27.09
CA ASN A 86 9.40 14.02 28.28
C ASN A 86 8.07 13.73 28.97
N GLU A 87 7.90 14.12 30.23
CA GLU A 87 6.65 13.87 30.98
C GLU A 87 5.41 14.41 30.26
N THR A 88 5.49 15.62 29.71
CA THR A 88 4.41 16.27 28.96
C THR A 88 4.07 15.59 27.64
N SER A 89 4.97 14.74 27.12
CA SER A 89 4.80 14.02 25.85
C SER A 89 4.35 12.57 26.03
N ARG A 90 4.26 12.09 27.27
CA ARG A 90 3.80 10.72 27.54
C ARG A 90 2.31 10.59 27.31
N TRP A 91 1.90 9.43 26.86
CA TRP A 91 0.48 9.15 26.64
C TRP A 91 -0.36 9.32 27.91
N SER A 92 0.15 8.94 29.06
CA SER A 92 -0.48 9.14 30.38
C SER A 92 -0.81 10.60 30.68
N HIS A 93 0.05 11.54 30.27
CA HIS A 93 -0.23 12.99 30.40
C HIS A 93 -1.39 13.42 29.50
N ILE A 94 -1.43 12.95 28.26
CA ILE A 94 -2.51 13.25 27.31
C ILE A 94 -3.84 12.68 27.82
N GLU A 95 -3.82 11.43 28.33
CA GLU A 95 -5.00 10.74 28.87
C GLU A 95 -5.59 11.47 30.08
N ILE A 96 -4.76 11.87 31.04
CA ILE A 96 -5.21 12.61 32.23
C ILE A 96 -5.84 13.95 31.85
N ASN A 97 -5.32 14.61 30.82
CA ASN A 97 -5.80 15.90 30.33
C ASN A 97 -6.83 15.80 29.19
N ALA A 98 -7.32 14.59 28.85
CA ALA A 98 -8.22 14.39 27.71
C ALA A 98 -9.52 15.22 27.77
N SER A 99 -9.97 15.63 28.97
CA SER A 99 -11.15 16.48 29.18
C SER A 99 -10.83 17.98 29.24
N ALA A 100 -9.57 18.39 29.05
CA ALA A 100 -9.19 19.79 29.09
C ALA A 100 -9.68 20.54 27.83
N ASN A 101 -10.07 21.81 28.00
CA ASN A 101 -10.51 22.64 26.87
C ASN A 101 -9.40 22.91 25.85
N ASP A 102 -8.14 22.84 26.27
CA ASP A 102 -6.94 23.04 25.46
C ASP A 102 -6.27 21.72 25.05
N ILE A 103 -6.97 20.60 25.07
CA ILE A 103 -6.45 19.26 24.72
C ILE A 103 -5.74 19.26 23.35
N ALA A 104 -6.22 20.03 22.36
CA ALA A 104 -5.56 20.15 21.07
C ALA A 104 -4.16 20.76 21.18
N VAL A 105 -3.98 21.76 22.05
CA VAL A 105 -2.66 22.37 22.32
C VAL A 105 -1.73 21.39 23.03
N ILE A 106 -2.26 20.61 23.98
CA ILE A 106 -1.50 19.57 24.69
C ILE A 106 -0.98 18.52 23.71
N ILE A 107 -1.82 18.04 22.78
CA ILE A 107 -1.42 17.06 21.76
C ILE A 107 -0.35 17.65 20.84
N ASP A 108 -0.55 18.86 20.31
CA ASP A 108 0.42 19.52 19.41
C ASP A 108 1.75 19.79 20.12
N THR A 109 1.72 20.11 21.41
CA THR A 109 2.94 20.27 22.24
C THR A 109 3.67 18.94 22.41
N ALA A 110 2.95 17.85 22.70
CA ALA A 110 3.53 16.52 22.80
C ALA A 110 4.21 16.10 21.49
N MET A 111 3.56 16.34 20.35
CA MET A 111 4.13 16.06 19.01
C MET A 111 5.45 16.80 18.79
N ARG A 112 5.50 18.10 19.12
CA ARG A 112 6.69 18.93 18.97
C ARG A 112 7.83 18.46 19.86
N ASP A 113 7.55 18.22 21.13
CA ASP A 113 8.55 17.82 22.11
C ASP A 113 9.16 16.45 21.75
N ILE A 114 8.35 15.53 21.21
CA ILE A 114 8.83 14.22 20.71
C ILE A 114 9.74 14.42 19.50
N GLU A 115 9.35 15.25 18.55
CA GLU A 115 10.16 15.53 17.35
C GLU A 115 11.50 16.16 17.72
N ASP A 116 11.49 17.20 18.56
CA ASP A 116 12.69 17.89 19.02
C ASP A 116 13.62 16.99 19.84
N GLY A 117 13.04 16.06 20.57
CA GLY A 117 13.77 15.10 21.42
C GLY A 117 14.41 13.94 20.64
N ASN A 118 13.95 13.66 19.42
CA ASN A 118 14.29 12.44 18.66
C ASN A 118 14.68 12.75 17.22
N PRO A 119 15.98 12.90 16.89
CA PRO A 119 16.46 13.26 15.55
C PRO A 119 15.87 12.43 14.39
N PRO A 120 15.60 11.13 14.51
CA PRO A 120 14.98 10.34 13.44
C PRO A 120 13.58 10.82 13.04
N LEU A 121 12.89 11.56 13.93
CA LEU A 121 11.54 12.09 13.68
C LEU A 121 11.54 13.51 13.11
N LYS A 122 12.70 14.12 12.88
CA LYS A 122 12.77 15.51 12.40
C LYS A 122 11.92 15.74 11.16
N GLY A 123 10.97 16.69 11.24
CA GLY A 123 10.00 17.03 10.21
C GLY A 123 8.90 15.98 10.00
N ALA A 124 8.86 14.89 10.81
CA ALA A 124 7.91 13.79 10.64
C ALA A 124 6.56 14.06 11.29
N LEU A 125 6.54 14.76 12.43
CA LEU A 125 5.30 14.95 13.17
C LEU A 125 4.59 16.25 12.75
N PRO A 126 3.25 16.23 12.63
CA PRO A 126 2.51 17.43 12.27
C PRO A 126 2.60 18.47 13.39
N GLN A 127 2.86 19.73 13.01
CA GLN A 127 2.97 20.83 13.94
C GLN A 127 1.73 21.71 13.90
N ASN A 128 1.18 22.09 15.08
CA ASN A 128 -0.05 22.88 15.22
C ASN A 128 -1.26 22.28 14.46
N PHE A 129 -1.29 20.99 14.31
CA PHE A 129 -2.26 20.29 13.48
C PHE A 129 -3.62 20.18 14.18
N TYR A 130 -3.64 19.73 15.44
CA TYR A 130 -4.87 19.52 16.20
C TYR A 130 -5.59 20.83 16.54
N VAL A 131 -4.85 21.89 16.80
CA VAL A 131 -5.41 23.24 16.99
C VAL A 131 -6.09 23.74 15.72
N THR A 132 -5.53 23.45 14.53
CA THR A 132 -6.08 23.90 13.24
C THR A 132 -7.14 22.96 12.67
N LEU A 133 -7.31 21.77 13.21
CA LEU A 133 -8.27 20.77 12.75
C LEU A 133 -9.73 21.20 12.94
N GLY A 134 -9.99 22.15 13.85
CA GLY A 134 -11.34 22.67 14.12
C GLY A 134 -12.25 21.66 14.84
N THR A 135 -11.66 20.68 15.52
CA THR A 135 -12.38 19.70 16.35
C THR A 135 -12.76 20.30 17.71
N ARG A 136 -13.88 19.87 18.25
CA ARG A 136 -14.25 20.20 19.61
C ARG A 136 -13.47 19.33 20.61
N PRO A 137 -13.18 19.82 21.83
CA PRO A 137 -12.48 19.01 22.85
C PRO A 137 -13.15 17.66 23.12
N GLU A 138 -14.48 17.58 23.10
CA GLU A 138 -15.22 16.35 23.34
C GLU A 138 -15.01 15.29 22.24
N GLN A 139 -14.76 15.72 21.01
CA GLN A 139 -14.45 14.82 19.90
C GLN A 139 -13.05 14.22 20.05
N LEU A 140 -12.07 15.05 20.42
CA LEU A 140 -10.71 14.58 20.70
C LEU A 140 -10.70 13.64 21.92
N LYS A 141 -11.45 14.00 22.98
CA LYS A 141 -11.63 13.11 24.14
C LYS A 141 -12.21 11.76 23.73
N ALA A 142 -13.30 11.74 22.96
CA ALA A 142 -13.92 10.50 22.51
C ALA A 142 -12.94 9.64 21.70
N LEU A 143 -12.10 10.27 20.84
CA LEU A 143 -11.07 9.58 20.09
C LEU A 143 -9.96 9.01 21.00
N ILE A 144 -9.48 9.78 21.99
CA ILE A 144 -8.50 9.31 22.98
C ILE A 144 -9.05 8.12 23.78
N ASP A 145 -10.31 8.20 24.22
CA ASP A 145 -10.99 7.13 24.97
C ASP A 145 -11.10 5.84 24.14
N GLU A 146 -11.36 5.92 22.84
CA GLU A 146 -11.38 4.75 21.95
C GLU A 146 -9.96 4.19 21.72
N ILE A 147 -8.98 5.04 21.46
CA ILE A 147 -7.57 4.63 21.26
C ILE A 147 -7.02 3.96 22.53
N ASN A 148 -7.46 4.37 23.73
CA ASN A 148 -7.06 3.74 24.99
C ASN A 148 -7.45 2.27 25.08
N LYS A 149 -8.51 1.85 24.40
CA LYS A 149 -8.95 0.45 24.37
C LYS A 149 -8.04 -0.44 23.50
N ILE A 150 -7.18 0.15 22.68
CA ILE A 150 -6.18 -0.56 21.87
C ILE A 150 -4.99 -0.88 22.79
N ASP A 151 -4.96 -2.09 23.32
CA ASP A 151 -3.93 -2.53 24.26
C ASP A 151 -3.30 -3.84 23.80
N SER A 152 -1.97 -3.87 23.70
CA SER A 152 -1.18 -5.05 23.31
C SER A 152 -1.34 -6.22 24.28
N LYS A 153 -1.58 -5.96 25.57
CA LYS A 153 -1.85 -7.00 26.57
C LYS A 153 -3.21 -7.66 26.34
N ARG A 154 -4.17 -6.91 25.81
CA ARG A 154 -5.52 -7.39 25.54
C ARG A 154 -5.61 -8.18 24.24
N PHE A 155 -4.94 -7.70 23.18
CA PHE A 155 -5.08 -8.29 21.83
C PHE A 155 -3.99 -9.32 21.50
N HIS A 156 -2.94 -9.45 22.32
CA HIS A 156 -1.86 -10.46 22.18
C HIS A 156 -1.25 -10.59 20.77
N GLU A 157 -1.29 -9.53 19.99
CA GLU A 157 -0.78 -9.52 18.63
C GLU A 157 0.65 -8.97 18.56
N SER A 158 1.54 -9.69 17.90
CA SER A 158 2.96 -9.30 17.76
C SER A 158 3.13 -8.01 16.94
N ASP A 159 2.24 -7.74 15.97
CA ASP A 159 2.24 -6.52 15.14
C ASP A 159 0.92 -5.74 15.26
N LEU A 160 0.44 -5.53 16.50
CA LEU A 160 -0.79 -4.76 16.73
C LEU A 160 -0.71 -3.34 16.15
N ILE A 161 0.44 -2.69 16.29
CA ILE A 161 0.69 -1.35 15.73
C ILE A 161 0.54 -1.37 14.20
N GLY A 162 1.14 -2.36 13.56
CA GLY A 162 1.08 -2.56 12.14
C GLY A 162 -0.33 -2.70 11.63
N ARG A 163 -1.10 -3.58 12.26
CA ARG A 163 -2.50 -3.83 11.91
C ARG A 163 -3.37 -2.59 12.07
N VAL A 164 -3.20 -1.83 13.15
CA VAL A 164 -3.95 -0.59 13.39
C VAL A 164 -3.62 0.47 12.33
N TYR A 165 -2.34 0.67 12.01
CA TYR A 165 -1.93 1.60 10.96
C TYR A 165 -2.46 1.20 9.58
N GLU A 166 -2.31 -0.06 9.19
CA GLU A 166 -2.79 -0.59 7.91
C GLU A 166 -4.31 -0.44 7.78
N TYR A 167 -5.06 -0.76 8.84
CA TYR A 167 -6.51 -0.58 8.85
C TYR A 167 -6.91 0.88 8.58
N PHE A 168 -6.33 1.85 9.29
CA PHE A 168 -6.72 3.24 9.08
C PHE A 168 -6.28 3.77 7.71
N LEU A 169 -5.11 3.41 7.22
CA LEU A 169 -4.69 3.75 5.87
C LEU A 169 -5.67 3.21 4.82
N GLN A 170 -6.08 1.95 4.96
CA GLN A 170 -7.00 1.28 4.05
C GLN A 170 -8.42 1.87 4.11
N VAL A 171 -9.00 1.99 5.31
CA VAL A 171 -10.37 2.46 5.48
C VAL A 171 -10.54 3.90 5.02
N PHE A 172 -9.60 4.78 5.33
CA PHE A 172 -9.65 6.16 4.85
C PHE A 172 -9.39 6.26 3.34
N ALA A 173 -8.61 5.35 2.74
CA ALA A 173 -8.48 5.26 1.29
C ALA A 173 -9.78 4.84 0.61
N ILE A 174 -10.52 3.86 1.19
CA ILE A 174 -11.84 3.44 0.72
C ILE A 174 -12.86 4.60 0.80
N ASP A 175 -12.83 5.37 1.91
CA ASP A 175 -13.74 6.50 2.09
C ASP A 175 -13.46 7.67 1.14
N SER A 176 -12.21 7.87 0.78
CA SER A 176 -11.77 8.93 -0.15
C SER A 176 -11.99 8.56 -1.62
N GLY A 177 -12.42 7.35 -1.91
CA GLY A 177 -12.41 6.67 -3.22
C GLY A 177 -13.12 7.33 -4.39
N THR A 178 -13.67 8.53 -4.24
CA THR A 178 -14.28 9.29 -5.34
C THR A 178 -13.67 10.67 -5.57
N SER A 179 -12.76 11.12 -4.72
CA SER A 179 -12.14 12.46 -4.81
C SER A 179 -10.70 12.43 -5.34
N ASN A 180 -10.48 11.74 -6.46
CA ASN A 180 -9.16 11.49 -7.04
C ASN A 180 -8.52 12.69 -7.76
N GLU A 181 -8.70 13.90 -7.30
CA GLU A 181 -8.02 15.04 -7.92
C GLU A 181 -6.49 15.04 -7.75
N LYS A 182 -5.94 14.23 -6.85
CA LYS A 182 -4.49 14.23 -6.53
C LYS A 182 -3.69 13.02 -7.00
N GLY A 183 -4.33 11.97 -7.55
CA GLY A 183 -3.63 10.78 -8.06
C GLY A 183 -2.88 9.96 -6.99
N GLU A 184 -3.20 10.13 -5.72
CA GLU A 184 -2.62 9.36 -4.62
C GLU A 184 -3.43 8.08 -4.43
N PHE A 185 -2.82 6.93 -4.75
CA PHE A 185 -3.44 5.62 -4.60
C PHE A 185 -2.81 4.86 -3.45
N TYR A 186 -3.64 4.44 -2.49
CA TYR A 186 -3.20 3.43 -1.53
C TYR A 186 -3.05 2.08 -2.26
N THR A 187 -1.87 1.48 -2.18
CA THR A 187 -1.63 0.17 -2.79
C THR A 187 -2.16 -0.92 -1.87
N PRO A 188 -3.10 -1.76 -2.33
CA PRO A 188 -3.62 -2.87 -1.53
C PRO A 188 -2.54 -3.82 -1.02
N ALA A 189 -2.68 -4.27 0.22
CA ALA A 189 -1.67 -5.07 0.91
C ALA A 189 -1.33 -6.37 0.16
N SER A 190 -2.32 -7.04 -0.48
CA SER A 190 -2.08 -8.26 -1.26
C SER A 190 -1.19 -8.03 -2.48
N ILE A 191 -1.30 -6.86 -3.14
CA ILE A 191 -0.43 -6.51 -4.28
C ILE A 191 1.00 -6.22 -3.78
N VAL A 192 1.14 -5.48 -2.69
CA VAL A 192 2.46 -5.18 -2.10
C VAL A 192 3.14 -6.46 -1.63
N HIS A 193 2.38 -7.39 -1.05
CA HIS A 193 2.84 -8.72 -0.68
C HIS A 193 3.33 -9.49 -1.90
N LEU A 194 2.53 -9.55 -2.97
CA LEU A 194 2.91 -10.22 -4.23
C LEU A 194 4.23 -9.66 -4.79
N ILE A 195 4.39 -8.33 -4.86
CA ILE A 195 5.64 -7.73 -5.35
C ILE A 195 6.83 -8.20 -4.53
N ALA A 196 6.73 -8.17 -3.18
CA ALA A 196 7.81 -8.60 -2.31
C ALA A 196 8.16 -10.09 -2.49
N GLU A 197 7.15 -10.96 -2.64
CA GLU A 197 7.36 -12.39 -2.87
C GLU A 197 8.01 -12.71 -4.22
N LEU A 198 7.81 -11.86 -5.24
CA LEU A 198 8.40 -12.07 -6.56
C LEU A 198 9.84 -11.55 -6.66
N ILE A 199 10.14 -10.39 -6.06
CA ILE A 199 11.50 -9.81 -6.16
C ILE A 199 12.43 -10.22 -5.02
N GLU A 200 11.90 -10.79 -3.94
CA GLU A 200 12.62 -11.40 -2.81
C GLU A 200 13.70 -10.51 -2.18
N PRO A 201 13.35 -9.37 -1.57
CA PRO A 201 14.31 -8.43 -0.99
C PRO A 201 14.85 -8.93 0.37
N TYR A 202 15.69 -9.98 0.36
CA TYR A 202 16.26 -10.55 1.60
C TYR A 202 17.30 -9.65 2.29
N SER A 203 18.04 -8.87 1.50
CA SER A 203 19.06 -7.96 2.03
C SER A 203 19.46 -6.94 0.98
N GLY A 204 19.82 -5.72 1.39
CA GLY A 204 20.26 -4.64 0.50
C GLY A 204 19.39 -3.40 0.62
N VAL A 205 19.45 -2.56 -0.37
CA VAL A 205 18.70 -1.29 -0.42
C VAL A 205 17.43 -1.45 -1.23
N VAL A 206 16.28 -1.20 -0.60
CA VAL A 206 14.97 -1.12 -1.26
C VAL A 206 14.62 0.34 -1.49
N TYR A 207 14.26 0.68 -2.73
CA TYR A 207 13.95 2.04 -3.14
C TYR A 207 12.51 2.17 -3.67
N ASP A 208 11.87 3.28 -3.32
CA ASP A 208 10.59 3.70 -3.90
C ASP A 208 10.63 5.20 -4.22
N PRO A 209 10.55 5.59 -5.52
CA PRO A 209 10.62 7.00 -5.94
C PRO A 209 9.37 7.82 -5.63
N CYS A 210 8.29 7.19 -5.16
CA CYS A 210 6.98 7.79 -4.87
C CYS A 210 6.31 7.03 -3.72
N CYS A 211 7.02 6.97 -2.58
CA CYS A 211 6.79 5.96 -1.54
C CYS A 211 5.46 6.07 -0.78
N GLY A 212 4.68 7.12 -1.02
CA GLY A 212 3.38 7.28 -0.37
C GLY A 212 3.51 7.17 1.15
N SER A 213 2.67 6.37 1.77
CA SER A 213 2.71 6.07 3.21
C SER A 213 3.77 5.04 3.63
N ALA A 214 4.69 4.68 2.73
CA ALA A 214 5.76 3.69 2.94
C ALA A 214 5.30 2.22 3.01
N GLY A 215 4.16 1.88 2.42
CA GLY A 215 3.61 0.52 2.43
C GLY A 215 4.56 -0.52 1.79
N MET A 216 5.23 -0.17 0.69
CA MET A 216 6.21 -1.03 0.01
C MET A 216 7.39 -1.38 0.93
N PHE A 217 7.91 -0.41 1.69
CA PHE A 217 9.01 -0.64 2.62
C PHE A 217 8.61 -1.52 3.80
N VAL A 218 7.41 -1.29 4.35
CA VAL A 218 6.88 -2.14 5.43
C VAL A 218 6.77 -3.59 4.94
N SER A 219 6.27 -3.80 3.73
CA SER A 219 6.13 -5.15 3.17
C SER A 219 7.47 -5.81 2.88
N SER A 220 8.49 -5.08 2.43
CA SER A 220 9.83 -5.64 2.23
C SER A 220 10.44 -6.14 3.55
N VAL A 221 10.23 -5.42 4.64
CA VAL A 221 10.67 -5.87 5.98
C VAL A 221 9.85 -7.07 6.46
N LYS A 222 8.51 -7.05 6.30
CA LYS A 222 7.65 -8.20 6.62
C LYS A 222 8.01 -9.45 5.80
N PHE A 223 8.41 -9.29 4.54
CA PHE A 223 8.93 -10.40 3.72
C PHE A 223 10.15 -11.06 4.40
N VAL A 224 11.14 -10.26 4.81
CA VAL A 224 12.32 -10.78 5.50
C VAL A 224 11.96 -11.52 6.78
N GLU A 225 11.06 -10.95 7.59
CA GLU A 225 10.60 -11.54 8.86
C GLU A 225 9.86 -12.88 8.62
N ARG A 226 8.97 -12.95 7.63
CA ARG A 226 8.25 -14.20 7.28
C ARG A 226 9.19 -15.32 6.83
N HIS A 227 10.29 -14.96 6.18
CA HIS A 227 11.29 -15.91 5.72
C HIS A 227 12.45 -16.12 6.72
N ASN A 228 12.23 -15.80 7.99
CA ASN A 228 13.20 -15.95 9.08
C ASN A 228 14.55 -15.25 8.81
N GLY A 229 14.53 -14.17 8.03
CA GLY A 229 15.70 -13.37 7.72
C GLY A 229 15.99 -12.31 8.79
N ASN A 230 17.09 -11.60 8.61
CA ASN A 230 17.49 -10.52 9.50
C ASN A 230 17.06 -9.16 8.92
N ARG A 231 16.02 -8.53 9.50
CA ARG A 231 15.51 -7.22 9.08
C ARG A 231 16.56 -6.09 9.09
N SER A 232 17.62 -6.20 9.89
CA SER A 232 18.69 -5.19 9.93
C SER A 232 19.55 -5.16 8.65
N LYS A 233 19.40 -6.18 7.77
CA LYS A 233 20.08 -6.22 6.47
C LYS A 233 19.35 -5.46 5.37
N ILE A 234 18.13 -4.95 5.65
CA ILE A 234 17.38 -4.11 4.72
C ILE A 234 17.58 -2.64 5.09
N SER A 235 17.89 -1.83 4.10
CA SER A 235 17.85 -0.36 4.17
C SER A 235 16.80 0.15 3.21
N VAL A 236 15.96 1.10 3.65
CA VAL A 236 14.94 1.68 2.79
C VAL A 236 15.28 3.13 2.45
N VAL A 237 15.14 3.44 1.18
CA VAL A 237 15.41 4.75 0.61
C VAL A 237 14.20 5.15 -0.23
N GLY A 238 13.69 6.36 -0.09
CA GLY A 238 12.50 6.77 -0.84
C GLY A 238 12.45 8.26 -1.08
N GLN A 239 11.44 8.63 -1.84
CA GLN A 239 11.08 10.03 -2.09
C GLN A 239 9.56 10.14 -2.16
N GLU A 240 9.03 11.22 -1.59
CA GLU A 240 7.60 11.55 -1.62
C GLU A 240 7.44 13.06 -1.81
N ARG A 241 6.49 13.45 -2.64
CA ARG A 241 6.24 14.85 -2.98
C ARG A 241 5.31 15.55 -1.99
N ASN A 242 4.28 14.86 -1.53
CA ASN A 242 3.27 15.42 -0.65
C ASN A 242 3.80 15.49 0.79
N LEU A 243 3.74 16.67 1.42
CA LEU A 243 4.27 16.89 2.77
C LEU A 243 3.57 16.01 3.82
N ASP A 244 2.25 15.90 3.76
CA ASP A 244 1.48 15.19 4.77
C ASP A 244 1.70 13.66 4.61
N THR A 245 1.75 13.19 3.37
CA THR A 245 2.06 11.80 3.04
C THR A 245 3.51 11.43 3.38
N TRP A 246 4.47 12.32 3.16
CA TRP A 246 5.86 12.14 3.56
C TRP A 246 6.03 12.05 5.09
N ARG A 247 5.32 12.90 5.86
CA ARG A 247 5.27 12.82 7.32
C ARG A 247 4.68 11.48 7.78
N LEU A 248 3.57 11.10 7.18
CA LEU A 248 2.92 9.82 7.47
C LEU A 248 3.86 8.63 7.20
N ALA A 249 4.61 8.65 6.09
CA ALA A 249 5.61 7.64 5.80
C ALA A 249 6.70 7.56 6.87
N LYS A 250 7.25 8.71 7.27
CA LYS A 250 8.25 8.76 8.34
C LYS A 250 7.72 8.24 9.67
N MET A 251 6.51 8.64 10.07
CA MET A 251 5.85 8.12 11.28
C MET A 251 5.66 6.61 11.20
N ASN A 252 5.16 6.11 10.07
CA ASN A 252 4.89 4.69 9.84
C ASN A 252 6.17 3.84 9.96
N LEU A 253 7.28 4.28 9.37
CA LEU A 253 8.56 3.59 9.45
C LEU A 253 9.18 3.70 10.84
N ALA A 254 9.15 4.88 11.43
CA ALA A 254 9.74 5.15 12.72
C ALA A 254 9.10 4.33 13.85
N ILE A 255 7.76 4.28 13.90
CA ILE A 255 7.05 3.50 14.95
C ILE A 255 7.31 1.99 14.85
N ARG A 256 7.64 1.49 13.65
CA ARG A 256 8.05 0.10 13.41
C ARG A 256 9.55 -0.14 13.61
N GLY A 257 10.32 0.91 13.90
CA GLY A 257 11.78 0.83 14.04
C GLY A 257 12.47 0.44 12.73
N ILE A 258 11.91 0.86 11.58
CA ILE A 258 12.53 0.64 10.26
C ILE A 258 13.46 1.82 9.95
N ALA A 259 14.76 1.55 9.85
CA ALA A 259 15.74 2.54 9.44
C ALA A 259 15.46 3.00 8.00
N HIS A 260 15.38 4.31 7.78
CA HIS A 260 14.95 4.86 6.50
C HIS A 260 15.64 6.17 6.13
N ASN A 261 15.68 6.44 4.82
CA ASN A 261 16.07 7.73 4.27
C ASN A 261 15.03 8.17 3.22
N LEU A 262 14.13 9.05 3.62
CA LEU A 262 13.10 9.66 2.75
C LEU A 262 13.47 11.09 2.34
N GLY A 263 14.74 11.49 2.47
CA GLY A 263 15.19 12.85 2.28
C GLY A 263 14.87 13.77 3.46
N GLU A 264 15.42 14.98 3.42
CA GLU A 264 15.21 15.99 4.46
C GLU A 264 13.91 16.78 4.29
N ARG A 265 13.31 16.72 3.11
CA ARG A 265 12.07 17.38 2.74
C ARG A 265 11.27 16.56 1.73
N PRO A 266 9.95 16.79 1.63
CA PRO A 266 9.16 16.27 0.51
C PRO A 266 9.57 16.96 -0.79
N GLU A 267 9.70 16.20 -1.87
CA GLU A 267 10.09 16.72 -3.18
C GLU A 267 9.64 15.81 -4.32
N SER A 268 9.29 16.40 -5.46
CA SER A 268 8.98 15.63 -6.68
C SER A 268 10.23 15.00 -7.26
N THR A 269 10.19 13.70 -7.50
CA THR A 269 11.28 12.91 -8.09
C THR A 269 11.72 13.43 -9.47
N PHE A 270 10.82 14.09 -10.21
CA PHE A 270 11.14 14.67 -11.51
C PHE A 270 11.55 16.14 -11.44
N ALA A 271 11.14 16.87 -10.41
CA ALA A 271 11.62 18.22 -10.19
C ALA A 271 13.04 18.20 -9.61
N GLU A 272 13.28 17.35 -8.61
CA GLU A 272 14.61 17.18 -8.02
C GLU A 272 14.80 15.75 -7.51
N ASP A 273 15.76 15.03 -8.05
CA ASP A 273 16.16 13.70 -7.60
C ASP A 273 17.04 13.79 -6.35
N LEU A 274 16.45 13.65 -5.17
CA LEU A 274 17.16 13.69 -3.88
C LEU A 274 18.11 12.48 -3.69
N ASN A 275 17.99 11.47 -4.55
CA ASN A 275 18.79 10.25 -4.52
C ASN A 275 19.73 10.13 -5.72
N LYS A 276 20.16 11.28 -6.27
CA LYS A 276 21.05 11.34 -7.43
C LYS A 276 22.33 10.52 -7.20
N GLY A 277 22.68 9.68 -8.18
CA GLY A 277 23.87 8.83 -8.16
C GLY A 277 23.81 7.59 -7.26
N LYS A 278 22.76 7.42 -6.44
CA LYS A 278 22.59 6.18 -5.66
C LYS A 278 22.19 5.02 -6.57
N LYS A 279 22.75 3.85 -6.30
CA LYS A 279 22.34 2.57 -6.86
C LYS A 279 21.71 1.73 -5.77
N VAL A 280 20.68 0.96 -6.14
CA VAL A 280 19.85 0.18 -5.22
C VAL A 280 19.65 -1.23 -5.74
N ASP A 281 19.48 -2.19 -4.83
CA ASP A 281 19.35 -3.60 -5.16
C ASP A 281 17.92 -3.93 -5.62
N PHE A 282 16.93 -3.33 -4.96
CA PHE A 282 15.51 -3.59 -5.18
C PHE A 282 14.74 -2.29 -5.35
N ILE A 283 13.76 -2.30 -6.25
CA ILE A 283 12.76 -1.24 -6.35
C ILE A 283 11.37 -1.85 -6.22
N MET A 284 10.56 -1.28 -5.34
CA MET A 284 9.13 -1.61 -5.20
C MET A 284 8.35 -0.30 -5.28
N ALA A 285 7.49 -0.14 -6.28
CA ALA A 285 6.80 1.12 -6.47
C ALA A 285 5.39 0.97 -7.05
N ASN A 286 4.51 1.90 -6.68
CA ASN A 286 3.24 2.13 -7.34
C ASN A 286 3.17 3.62 -7.73
N PRO A 287 3.82 4.01 -8.84
CA PRO A 287 3.84 5.40 -9.24
C PRO A 287 2.45 5.88 -9.70
N PRO A 288 2.15 7.19 -9.58
CA PRO A 288 0.90 7.73 -10.08
C PRO A 288 0.79 7.54 -11.60
N PHE A 289 -0.31 6.88 -12.03
CA PHE A 289 -0.55 6.52 -13.42
C PHE A 289 -0.85 7.75 -14.28
N ASN A 290 -0.29 7.79 -15.48
CA ASN A 290 -0.54 8.83 -16.49
C ASN A 290 -0.30 10.26 -15.97
N LEU A 291 0.65 10.42 -15.05
CA LEU A 291 0.99 11.71 -14.45
C LEU A 291 1.48 12.69 -15.53
N LYS A 292 0.93 13.90 -15.52
CA LYS A 292 1.37 14.99 -16.40
C LYS A 292 2.45 15.81 -15.71
N LEU A 293 3.70 15.67 -16.13
CA LEU A 293 4.85 16.37 -15.52
C LEU A 293 4.83 17.87 -15.79
N ASN A 294 4.31 18.30 -16.94
CA ASN A 294 4.14 19.72 -17.25
C ASN A 294 3.21 20.45 -16.27
N ALA A 295 2.21 19.77 -15.72
CA ALA A 295 1.37 20.30 -14.65
C ALA A 295 2.12 20.49 -13.32
N GLN A 296 3.32 19.91 -13.19
CA GLN A 296 4.22 20.05 -12.04
C GLN A 296 5.39 21.02 -12.30
N GLY A 297 5.36 21.75 -13.41
CA GLY A 297 6.41 22.70 -13.77
C GLY A 297 7.65 22.08 -14.44
N VAL A 298 7.62 20.77 -14.76
CA VAL A 298 8.70 20.11 -15.49
C VAL A 298 8.52 20.36 -16.98
N THR A 299 9.55 20.88 -17.64
CA THR A 299 9.53 21.15 -19.08
C THR A 299 10.18 20.01 -19.88
N GLN A 300 9.90 19.93 -21.19
CA GLN A 300 10.57 18.95 -22.05
C GLN A 300 12.08 19.20 -22.12
N ASP A 301 12.54 20.44 -22.03
CA ASP A 301 13.97 20.76 -21.98
C ASP A 301 14.65 20.20 -20.74
N ASN A 302 13.97 20.23 -19.58
CA ASN A 302 14.46 19.57 -18.38
C ASN A 302 14.61 18.05 -18.60
N MET A 303 13.68 17.42 -19.30
CA MET A 303 13.74 15.98 -19.61
C MET A 303 14.86 15.66 -20.61
N ASN A 304 15.04 16.48 -21.65
CA ASN A 304 16.02 16.20 -22.71
C ASN A 304 17.49 16.17 -22.23
N GLY A 305 17.82 16.91 -21.18
CA GLY A 305 19.17 16.97 -20.61
C GLY A 305 19.42 16.07 -19.40
N ASP A 306 18.47 15.23 -19.01
CA ASP A 306 18.55 14.47 -17.78
C ASP A 306 19.28 13.13 -18.00
N PRO A 307 20.38 12.85 -17.28
CA PRO A 307 21.15 11.63 -17.45
C PRO A 307 20.43 10.33 -17.05
N ARG A 308 19.26 10.44 -16.43
CA ARG A 308 18.44 9.25 -16.11
C ARG A 308 17.94 8.52 -17.35
N TRP A 309 17.93 9.20 -18.50
CA TRP A 309 17.47 8.65 -19.79
C TRP A 309 18.61 8.22 -20.72
N ASP A 310 19.86 8.25 -20.25
CA ASP A 310 21.01 7.89 -21.09
C ASP A 310 20.82 6.52 -21.75
N GLY A 311 20.98 6.48 -23.08
CA GLY A 311 20.74 5.28 -23.90
C GLY A 311 19.28 5.06 -24.32
N TYR A 312 18.36 5.96 -23.95
CA TYR A 312 16.93 5.94 -24.33
C TYR A 312 16.48 7.31 -24.86
N THR A 313 15.37 7.31 -25.58
CA THR A 313 14.69 8.55 -25.94
C THR A 313 14.15 9.23 -24.68
N PRO A 314 14.35 10.55 -24.48
CA PRO A 314 13.80 11.26 -23.33
C PRO A 314 12.27 11.13 -23.26
N PRO A 315 11.69 10.78 -22.09
CA PRO A 315 10.25 10.60 -21.96
C PRO A 315 9.47 11.91 -22.16
N PRO A 316 8.22 11.84 -22.63
CA PRO A 316 7.38 13.02 -22.80
C PRO A 316 6.88 13.54 -21.45
N VAL A 317 6.79 14.87 -21.30
CA VAL A 317 6.22 15.50 -20.08
C VAL A 317 4.70 15.35 -19.97
N SER A 318 4.03 14.95 -21.05
CA SER A 318 2.57 14.76 -21.10
C SER A 318 2.11 13.47 -20.40
N ASN A 319 3.01 12.47 -20.26
CA ASN A 319 2.76 11.21 -19.57
C ASN A 319 4.04 10.65 -18.95
N ALA A 320 4.06 10.48 -17.65
CA ALA A 320 5.24 10.04 -16.89
C ALA A 320 5.44 8.53 -16.81
N ASN A 321 4.58 7.70 -17.40
CA ASN A 321 4.68 6.24 -17.22
C ASN A 321 6.08 5.72 -17.58
N TYR A 322 6.62 6.11 -18.73
CA TYR A 322 7.97 5.70 -19.13
C TYR A 322 9.09 6.51 -18.47
N ALA A 323 8.81 7.71 -17.99
CA ALA A 323 9.74 8.45 -17.14
C ALA A 323 9.97 7.72 -15.80
N TRP A 324 8.92 7.17 -15.19
CA TRP A 324 9.03 6.31 -14.01
C TRP A 324 9.86 5.06 -14.29
N ILE A 325 9.60 4.36 -15.40
CA ILE A 325 10.36 3.16 -15.78
C ILE A 325 11.86 3.48 -15.90
N LEU A 326 12.22 4.52 -16.67
CA LEU A 326 13.61 4.89 -16.88
C LEU A 326 14.28 5.43 -15.62
N HIS A 327 13.55 6.21 -14.80
CA HIS A 327 14.06 6.65 -13.50
C HIS A 327 14.42 5.43 -12.62
N MET A 328 13.52 4.49 -12.48
CA MET A 328 13.77 3.26 -11.70
C MET A 328 14.95 2.46 -12.28
N LEU A 329 14.97 2.26 -13.59
CA LEU A 329 16.09 1.56 -14.25
C LEU A 329 17.42 2.27 -14.02
N SER A 330 17.45 3.62 -14.04
CA SER A 330 18.66 4.41 -13.75
C SER A 330 19.17 4.24 -12.32
N LYS A 331 18.30 3.86 -11.38
CA LYS A 331 18.63 3.63 -9.97
C LYS A 331 19.06 2.19 -9.67
N LEU A 332 18.63 1.23 -10.47
CA LEU A 332 18.96 -0.17 -10.21
C LEU A 332 20.47 -0.42 -10.27
N ASP A 333 20.95 -1.29 -9.38
CA ASP A 333 22.29 -1.87 -9.49
C ASP A 333 22.45 -2.51 -10.87
N VAL A 334 23.56 -2.19 -11.53
CA VAL A 334 23.78 -2.58 -12.92
C VAL A 334 24.00 -4.08 -13.08
N THR A 335 24.41 -4.75 -12.00
CA THR A 335 24.78 -6.16 -12.02
C THR A 335 23.61 -7.07 -11.64
N ASN A 336 22.86 -6.74 -10.57
CA ASN A 336 21.85 -7.63 -9.99
C ASN A 336 20.53 -6.92 -9.63
N GLY A 337 20.40 -5.63 -9.95
CA GLY A 337 19.22 -4.88 -9.55
C GLY A 337 17.94 -5.42 -10.19
N ILE A 338 16.86 -5.51 -9.39
CA ILE A 338 15.53 -5.94 -9.81
C ILE A 338 14.48 -4.95 -9.33
N ALA A 339 13.49 -4.67 -10.17
CA ALA A 339 12.37 -3.80 -9.84
C ALA A 339 11.03 -4.51 -10.07
N GLY A 340 10.11 -4.39 -9.12
CA GLY A 340 8.71 -4.76 -9.26
C GLY A 340 7.83 -3.51 -9.04
N PHE A 341 7.08 -3.08 -10.06
CA PHE A 341 6.27 -1.87 -9.99
C PHE A 341 5.00 -1.95 -10.84
N LEU A 342 4.06 -1.08 -10.52
CA LEU A 342 2.74 -1.09 -11.14
C LEU A 342 2.60 0.03 -12.17
N LEU A 343 1.93 -0.26 -13.29
CA LEU A 343 1.49 0.74 -14.26
C LEU A 343 0.10 0.39 -14.81
N ALA A 344 -0.60 1.41 -15.32
CA ALA A 344 -1.82 1.19 -16.06
C ALA A 344 -1.55 0.40 -17.35
N ASN A 345 -2.48 -0.47 -17.75
CA ASN A 345 -2.33 -1.35 -18.93
C ASN A 345 -2.03 -0.60 -20.24
N GLY A 346 -2.41 0.68 -20.34
CA GLY A 346 -2.08 1.52 -21.50
C GLY A 346 -0.57 1.58 -21.80
N ALA A 347 0.29 1.46 -20.80
CA ALA A 347 1.73 1.44 -20.99
C ALA A 347 2.24 0.24 -21.80
N LEU A 348 1.51 -0.87 -21.85
CA LEU A 348 1.90 -2.09 -22.58
C LEU A 348 1.95 -1.91 -24.10
N ASN A 349 1.15 -0.96 -24.63
CA ASN A 349 0.96 -0.74 -26.08
C ASN A 349 1.11 0.72 -26.51
N ALA A 350 1.58 1.61 -25.64
CA ALA A 350 1.74 3.02 -25.98
C ALA A 350 2.60 3.20 -27.25
N ASP A 351 2.21 4.12 -28.11
CA ASP A 351 2.89 4.44 -29.36
C ASP A 351 3.82 5.67 -29.21
N GLY A 352 4.46 6.07 -30.32
CA GLY A 352 5.32 7.25 -30.36
C GLY A 352 6.56 7.11 -29.48
N VAL A 353 6.91 8.16 -28.73
CA VAL A 353 8.10 8.20 -27.87
C VAL A 353 8.08 7.08 -26.82
N GLU A 354 6.94 6.80 -26.21
CA GLU A 354 6.79 5.73 -25.24
C GLU A 354 7.02 4.35 -25.88
N GLY A 355 6.56 4.15 -27.12
CA GLY A 355 6.82 2.95 -27.91
C GLY A 355 8.31 2.75 -28.21
N GLU A 356 9.04 3.83 -28.56
CA GLU A 356 10.49 3.77 -28.78
C GLU A 356 11.25 3.42 -27.49
N ILE A 357 10.85 3.98 -26.34
CA ILE A 357 11.46 3.61 -25.05
C ILE A 357 11.19 2.13 -24.74
N ARG A 358 9.95 1.64 -24.94
CA ARG A 358 9.60 0.24 -24.73
C ARG A 358 10.43 -0.70 -25.61
N LYS A 359 10.58 -0.36 -26.88
CA LYS A 359 11.50 -1.06 -27.79
C LYS A 359 12.91 -1.12 -27.22
N GLY A 360 13.45 0.02 -26.77
CA GLY A 360 14.78 0.07 -26.14
C GLY A 360 14.91 -0.82 -24.91
N LEU A 361 13.89 -0.88 -24.05
CA LEU A 361 13.87 -1.77 -22.86
C LEU A 361 13.95 -3.25 -23.26
N ILE A 362 13.24 -3.65 -24.31
CA ILE A 362 13.20 -5.03 -24.79
C ILE A 362 14.51 -5.38 -25.50
N GLU A 363 15.02 -4.49 -26.37
CA GLU A 363 16.29 -4.72 -27.06
C GLU A 363 17.48 -4.81 -26.08
N ASN A 364 17.46 -4.03 -24.99
CA ASN A 364 18.44 -4.08 -23.91
C ASN A 364 18.14 -5.18 -22.89
N ASP A 365 17.18 -6.07 -23.15
CA ASP A 365 16.83 -7.23 -22.33
C ASP A 365 16.52 -6.88 -20.84
N LYS A 366 15.80 -5.79 -20.58
CA LYS A 366 15.48 -5.30 -19.24
C LYS A 366 14.17 -5.83 -18.68
N VAL A 367 13.21 -6.21 -19.53
CA VAL A 367 11.90 -6.71 -19.10
C VAL A 367 11.98 -8.21 -18.81
N GLU A 368 11.73 -8.59 -17.56
CA GLU A 368 11.73 -10.00 -17.13
C GLU A 368 10.33 -10.59 -17.13
N ALA A 369 9.35 -9.89 -16.55
CA ALA A 369 7.97 -10.37 -16.54
C ALA A 369 6.96 -9.24 -16.62
N ILE A 370 5.80 -9.55 -17.20
CA ILE A 370 4.60 -8.71 -17.27
C ILE A 370 3.42 -9.52 -16.73
N ILE A 371 2.82 -9.05 -15.64
CA ILE A 371 1.73 -9.75 -14.94
C ILE A 371 0.53 -8.82 -14.89
N VAL A 372 -0.54 -9.13 -15.63
CA VAL A 372 -1.79 -8.35 -15.61
C VAL A 372 -2.63 -8.79 -14.43
N LEU A 373 -3.00 -7.81 -13.59
CA LEU A 373 -3.77 -8.04 -12.37
C LEU A 373 -5.29 -7.98 -12.66
N PRO A 374 -6.12 -8.58 -11.79
CA PRO A 374 -7.57 -8.42 -11.83
C PRO A 374 -8.00 -6.94 -11.77
N ARG A 375 -9.20 -6.67 -12.24
CA ARG A 375 -9.86 -5.38 -12.02
C ARG A 375 -10.31 -5.27 -10.56
N GLU A 376 -10.67 -4.05 -10.14
CA GLU A 376 -11.24 -3.79 -8.81
C GLU A 376 -10.35 -4.14 -7.62
N MET A 377 -9.05 -4.32 -7.84
CA MET A 377 -8.09 -4.48 -6.74
C MET A 377 -7.80 -3.16 -6.02
N PHE A 378 -7.93 -2.01 -6.69
CA PHE A 378 -7.72 -0.69 -6.10
C PHE A 378 -9.02 -0.06 -5.62
N TYR A 379 -9.00 0.60 -4.45
CA TYR A 379 -10.19 1.21 -3.84
C TYR A 379 -10.68 2.45 -4.57
N SER A 380 -9.81 3.10 -5.32
CA SER A 380 -10.05 4.40 -5.96
C SER A 380 -10.24 4.31 -7.48
N THR A 381 -10.04 3.14 -8.09
CA THR A 381 -10.14 2.97 -9.55
C THR A 381 -10.46 1.53 -9.93
N ASP A 382 -11.27 1.37 -10.97
CA ASP A 382 -11.56 0.06 -11.58
C ASP A 382 -10.57 -0.26 -12.73
N ILE A 383 -9.50 0.54 -12.88
CA ILE A 383 -8.54 0.37 -13.97
C ILE A 383 -7.77 -0.93 -13.75
N SER A 384 -7.67 -1.73 -14.80
CA SER A 384 -6.78 -2.88 -14.81
C SER A 384 -5.32 -2.42 -14.79
N VAL A 385 -4.53 -2.98 -13.90
CA VAL A 385 -3.15 -2.60 -13.62
C VAL A 385 -2.23 -3.77 -13.93
N THR A 386 -1.04 -3.45 -14.37
CA THR A 386 -0.01 -4.44 -14.70
C THR A 386 1.18 -4.29 -13.77
N LEU A 387 1.61 -5.40 -13.20
CA LEU A 387 2.89 -5.51 -12.52
C LEU A 387 3.99 -5.79 -13.54
N TRP A 388 4.97 -4.90 -13.58
CA TRP A 388 6.18 -5.03 -14.37
C TRP A 388 7.34 -5.51 -13.50
N ILE A 389 8.11 -6.46 -14.00
CA ILE A 389 9.38 -6.83 -13.38
C ILE A 389 10.50 -6.51 -14.37
N LEU A 390 11.40 -5.60 -13.95
CA LEU A 390 12.66 -5.33 -14.65
C LEU A 390 13.79 -6.02 -13.90
N ASN A 391 14.73 -6.60 -14.63
CA ASN A 391 15.89 -7.28 -14.05
C ASN A 391 17.14 -7.00 -14.87
N ASN A 392 18.20 -6.53 -14.21
CA ASN A 392 19.48 -6.29 -14.83
C ASN A 392 20.32 -7.56 -15.02
N ASN A 393 19.91 -8.69 -14.40
CA ASN A 393 20.66 -9.94 -14.51
C ASN A 393 19.73 -11.14 -14.76
N LYS A 394 19.60 -11.50 -16.02
CA LYS A 394 18.83 -12.66 -16.48
C LYS A 394 19.72 -13.89 -16.79
N ASN A 395 21.03 -13.82 -16.50
CA ASN A 395 21.97 -14.91 -16.69
C ASN A 395 21.69 -16.09 -15.74
N ALA A 396 22.14 -17.27 -16.13
CA ALA A 396 22.19 -18.43 -15.24
C ALA A 396 23.06 -18.12 -14.00
N ARG A 397 22.51 -18.35 -12.81
CA ARG A 397 23.20 -18.10 -11.54
C ARG A 397 22.52 -18.80 -10.37
N ILE A 398 23.22 -18.89 -9.25
CA ILE A 398 22.60 -19.28 -7.98
C ILE A 398 22.08 -18.00 -7.29
N LEU A 399 20.81 -17.98 -6.93
CA LEU A 399 20.18 -16.90 -6.17
C LEU A 399 19.31 -17.49 -5.06
N ASN A 400 19.54 -17.06 -3.83
CA ASN A 400 18.80 -17.53 -2.64
C ASN A 400 18.72 -19.07 -2.54
N GLY A 401 19.83 -19.77 -2.88
CA GLY A 401 19.92 -21.24 -2.85
C GLY A 401 19.25 -21.95 -4.04
N ARG A 402 18.68 -21.24 -5.00
CA ARG A 402 18.08 -21.80 -6.21
C ARG A 402 18.98 -21.59 -7.42
N GLN A 403 19.09 -22.63 -8.28
CA GLN A 403 19.76 -22.54 -9.57
C GLN A 403 18.81 -21.89 -10.57
N LEU A 404 19.08 -20.66 -10.99
CA LEU A 404 18.35 -20.00 -12.05
C LEU A 404 18.95 -20.39 -13.41
N ARG A 405 18.09 -20.58 -14.42
CA ARG A 405 18.50 -20.78 -15.82
C ARG A 405 18.87 -19.46 -16.50
N ASP A 406 19.47 -19.54 -17.64
CA ASP A 406 19.62 -18.39 -18.54
C ASP A 406 18.25 -18.02 -19.11
N ARG A 407 17.83 -16.78 -18.86
CA ARG A 407 16.54 -16.21 -19.28
C ARG A 407 16.71 -15.00 -20.20
N ARG A 408 17.95 -14.79 -20.67
CA ARG A 408 18.21 -13.69 -21.58
C ARG A 408 17.33 -13.81 -22.83
N GLU A 409 16.87 -12.66 -23.29
CA GLU A 409 16.01 -12.53 -24.46
C GLU A 409 14.65 -13.23 -24.35
N GLU A 410 14.21 -13.52 -23.12
CA GLU A 410 12.89 -14.05 -22.83
C GLU A 410 12.13 -13.12 -21.88
N THR A 411 10.81 -13.05 -22.02
CA THR A 411 9.90 -12.34 -21.12
C THR A 411 8.74 -13.27 -20.75
N LEU A 412 8.47 -13.38 -19.45
CA LEU A 412 7.31 -14.11 -18.94
C LEU A 412 6.08 -13.21 -18.99
N PHE A 413 5.00 -13.69 -19.59
CA PHE A 413 3.68 -13.07 -19.56
C PHE A 413 2.75 -13.89 -18.67
N VAL A 414 2.03 -13.22 -17.76
CA VAL A 414 1.02 -13.83 -16.88
C VAL A 414 -0.25 -13.00 -16.91
N ASP A 415 -1.39 -13.65 -17.06
CA ASP A 415 -2.70 -13.02 -17.08
C ASP A 415 -3.56 -13.51 -15.91
N LEU A 416 -3.73 -12.67 -14.90
CA LEU A 416 -4.49 -12.97 -13.70
C LEU A 416 -5.88 -12.32 -13.69
N ARG A 417 -6.34 -11.78 -14.81
CA ARG A 417 -7.62 -11.05 -14.86
C ARG A 417 -8.83 -11.87 -14.41
N ARG A 418 -8.75 -13.19 -14.51
CA ARG A 418 -9.79 -14.12 -14.07
C ARG A 418 -9.67 -14.57 -12.61
N TRP A 419 -8.60 -14.15 -11.89
CA TRP A 419 -8.36 -14.49 -10.48
C TRP A 419 -9.02 -13.46 -9.56
N ASN A 420 -10.34 -13.31 -9.66
CA ASN A 420 -11.13 -12.27 -9.02
C ASN A 420 -12.21 -12.80 -8.06
N GLU A 421 -12.13 -14.06 -7.67
CA GLU A 421 -13.11 -14.71 -6.79
C GLU A 421 -13.03 -14.25 -5.33
N ASN A 422 -11.89 -13.72 -4.90
CA ASN A 422 -11.65 -13.32 -3.52
C ASN A 422 -12.06 -11.86 -3.31
N ILE A 423 -13.27 -11.64 -2.81
CA ILE A 423 -13.82 -10.30 -2.61
C ILE A 423 -13.55 -9.80 -1.19
N TYR A 424 -12.89 -8.66 -1.08
CA TYR A 424 -12.71 -7.90 0.15
C TYR A 424 -13.63 -6.67 0.13
N GLU A 425 -14.42 -6.49 1.18
CA GLU A 425 -15.39 -5.41 1.33
C GLU A 425 -16.11 -5.00 0.02
N LYS A 426 -17.40 -5.14 -0.05
CA LYS A 426 -18.24 -4.78 -1.22
C LYS A 426 -17.80 -5.51 -2.51
N LYS A 427 -17.01 -4.84 -3.38
CA LYS A 427 -16.61 -5.33 -4.69
C LYS A 427 -15.10 -5.48 -4.88
N TYR A 428 -14.30 -5.08 -3.90
CA TYR A 428 -12.85 -5.05 -4.09
C TYR A 428 -12.24 -6.44 -4.04
N VAL A 429 -11.41 -6.72 -5.06
CA VAL A 429 -10.68 -7.99 -5.19
C VAL A 429 -9.36 -7.93 -4.44
N GLN A 430 -8.98 -9.01 -3.78
CA GLN A 430 -7.64 -9.18 -3.21
C GLN A 430 -7.15 -10.60 -3.48
N PHE A 431 -5.82 -10.78 -3.54
CA PHE A 431 -5.26 -12.12 -3.58
C PHE A 431 -5.26 -12.76 -2.19
N SER A 432 -5.56 -14.06 -2.14
CA SER A 432 -5.26 -14.88 -0.97
C SER A 432 -3.77 -15.22 -0.91
N ASP A 433 -3.31 -15.72 0.24
CA ASP A 433 -1.92 -16.18 0.37
C ASP A 433 -1.63 -17.37 -0.58
N GLU A 434 -2.60 -18.27 -0.76
CA GLU A 434 -2.49 -19.40 -1.72
C GLU A 434 -2.34 -18.90 -3.16
N GLN A 435 -3.11 -17.88 -3.56
CA GLN A 435 -2.98 -17.28 -4.90
C GLN A 435 -1.62 -16.62 -5.10
N ILE A 436 -1.09 -15.93 -4.08
CA ILE A 436 0.25 -15.34 -4.12
C ILE A 436 1.32 -16.43 -4.26
N ASP A 437 1.20 -17.52 -3.52
CA ASP A 437 2.12 -18.65 -3.60
C ASP A 437 2.07 -19.34 -4.98
N ASP A 438 0.91 -19.47 -5.59
CA ASP A 438 0.77 -20.01 -6.94
C ASP A 438 1.39 -19.11 -8.00
N ILE A 439 1.20 -17.77 -7.90
CA ILE A 439 1.85 -16.82 -8.80
C ILE A 439 3.37 -16.89 -8.64
N LYS A 440 3.86 -16.92 -7.40
CA LYS A 440 5.28 -17.08 -7.08
C LYS A 440 5.83 -18.38 -7.65
N LYS A 441 5.07 -19.48 -7.57
CA LYS A 441 5.45 -20.78 -8.13
C LYS A 441 5.59 -20.72 -9.65
N ILE A 442 4.64 -20.11 -10.37
CA ILE A 442 4.75 -19.89 -11.82
C ILE A 442 6.06 -19.16 -12.15
N TYR A 443 6.31 -18.03 -11.49
CA TYR A 443 7.50 -17.22 -11.72
C TYR A 443 8.80 -17.98 -11.39
N THR A 444 8.85 -18.65 -10.25
CA THR A 444 10.03 -19.42 -9.81
C THR A 444 10.30 -20.62 -10.71
N SER A 445 9.27 -21.37 -11.12
CA SER A 445 9.39 -22.47 -12.06
C SER A 445 9.95 -22.00 -13.40
N TRP A 446 9.47 -20.85 -13.90
CA TRP A 446 10.03 -20.25 -15.12
C TRP A 446 11.49 -19.82 -14.95
N GLN A 447 11.84 -19.21 -13.81
CA GLN A 447 13.22 -18.80 -13.53
C GLN A 447 14.20 -19.96 -13.44
N THR A 448 13.77 -21.10 -12.87
CA THR A 448 14.61 -22.28 -12.69
C THR A 448 14.57 -23.23 -13.91
N GLY A 449 13.49 -23.19 -14.68
CA GLY A 449 13.17 -24.14 -15.74
C GLY A 449 12.69 -25.49 -15.22
N VAL A 450 12.45 -25.61 -13.90
CA VAL A 450 11.93 -26.85 -13.29
C VAL A 450 10.41 -26.77 -13.25
N ASP A 451 9.75 -27.74 -13.86
CA ASP A 451 8.28 -27.90 -13.90
C ASP A 451 7.52 -26.69 -14.52
N TYR A 452 8.22 -25.85 -15.29
CA TYR A 452 7.56 -24.77 -16.02
C TYR A 452 6.97 -25.27 -17.33
N GLN A 453 5.74 -24.89 -17.57
CA GLN A 453 5.05 -25.06 -18.86
C GLN A 453 4.22 -23.83 -19.16
N ASP A 454 4.11 -23.47 -20.44
CA ASP A 454 3.14 -22.49 -20.89
C ASP A 454 1.73 -23.05 -20.63
N VAL A 455 0.86 -22.21 -20.04
CA VAL A 455 -0.50 -22.61 -19.70
C VAL A 455 -1.46 -21.66 -20.42
N PRO A 456 -2.33 -22.18 -21.31
CA PRO A 456 -3.35 -21.36 -21.96
C PRO A 456 -4.14 -20.54 -20.96
N GLU A 457 -4.52 -19.33 -21.34
CA GLU A 457 -5.25 -18.34 -20.54
C GLU A 457 -4.57 -17.86 -19.26
N LEU A 458 -3.37 -18.40 -18.91
CA LEU A 458 -2.69 -18.05 -17.67
C LEU A 458 -1.27 -17.49 -17.88
N CYS A 459 -0.37 -18.24 -18.51
CA CYS A 459 1.02 -17.79 -18.61
C CYS A 459 1.73 -18.35 -19.86
N ARG A 460 2.68 -17.55 -20.37
CA ARG A 460 3.56 -17.95 -21.47
C ARG A 460 4.90 -17.23 -21.42
N SER A 461 5.98 -17.95 -21.75
CA SER A 461 7.29 -17.38 -22.02
C SER A 461 7.45 -17.04 -23.49
N ALA A 462 7.69 -15.77 -23.84
CA ALA A 462 7.94 -15.34 -25.21
C ALA A 462 9.38 -14.90 -25.40
N LYS A 463 9.96 -15.23 -26.57
CA LYS A 463 11.30 -14.78 -26.98
C LYS A 463 11.27 -13.36 -27.52
N LYS A 464 12.39 -12.66 -27.44
CA LYS A 464 12.55 -11.29 -27.94
C LYS A 464 12.16 -11.14 -29.41
N ASP A 465 12.51 -12.11 -30.28
CA ASP A 465 12.15 -12.06 -31.69
C ASP A 465 10.63 -12.11 -31.89
N GLU A 466 9.93 -12.92 -31.12
CA GLU A 466 8.47 -12.98 -31.13
C GLU A 466 7.85 -11.64 -30.68
N ILE A 467 8.42 -11.04 -29.62
CA ILE A 467 7.97 -9.72 -29.14
C ILE A 467 8.21 -8.64 -30.19
N LYS A 468 9.30 -8.72 -30.93
CA LYS A 468 9.62 -7.85 -32.03
C LYS A 468 8.62 -7.97 -33.19
N GLU A 469 8.23 -9.20 -33.56
CA GLU A 469 7.19 -9.47 -34.56
C GLU A 469 5.84 -8.83 -34.16
N GLN A 470 5.53 -8.81 -32.86
CA GLN A 470 4.36 -8.13 -32.30
C GLN A 470 4.57 -6.61 -32.09
N LYS A 471 5.52 -5.99 -32.81
CA LYS A 471 5.85 -4.54 -32.74
C LYS A 471 6.19 -4.08 -31.31
N TYR A 472 6.91 -4.90 -30.59
CA TYR A 472 7.31 -4.68 -29.18
C TYR A 472 6.14 -4.43 -28.22
N SER A 473 4.93 -4.87 -28.54
CA SER A 473 3.81 -4.86 -27.61
C SER A 473 4.12 -5.78 -26.42
N LEU A 474 3.74 -5.36 -25.22
CA LEU A 474 3.86 -6.17 -24.01
C LEU A 474 2.49 -6.63 -23.48
N ALA A 475 1.44 -6.54 -24.30
CA ALA A 475 0.11 -7.04 -23.92
C ALA A 475 0.09 -8.57 -23.91
N PRO A 476 -0.18 -9.24 -22.77
CA PRO A 476 -0.18 -10.70 -22.68
C PRO A 476 -1.12 -11.40 -23.65
N SER A 477 -2.23 -10.76 -24.01
CA SER A 477 -3.19 -11.28 -25.01
C SER A 477 -2.62 -11.51 -26.41
N LYS A 478 -1.40 -11.03 -26.70
CA LYS A 478 -0.71 -11.31 -27.98
C LYS A 478 0.15 -12.57 -27.93
N TYR A 479 0.37 -13.12 -26.74
CA TYR A 479 1.28 -14.25 -26.52
C TYR A 479 0.57 -15.43 -25.90
N ILE A 480 -0.27 -15.20 -24.90
CA ILE A 480 -1.00 -16.27 -24.21
C ILE A 480 -2.14 -16.74 -25.09
N GLU A 481 -2.21 -18.05 -25.30
CA GLU A 481 -3.29 -18.69 -26.04
C GLU A 481 -4.60 -18.60 -25.25
N PHE A 482 -5.68 -18.19 -25.91
CA PHE A 482 -7.02 -18.18 -25.33
C PHE A 482 -7.82 -19.36 -25.91
N ILE A 483 -8.47 -20.09 -25.00
CA ILE A 483 -9.34 -21.20 -25.38
C ILE A 483 -10.72 -20.62 -25.70
N ASP A 484 -11.27 -21.00 -26.84
CA ASP A 484 -12.65 -20.66 -27.19
C ASP A 484 -13.60 -21.61 -26.46
N HIS A 485 -14.04 -21.18 -25.26
CA HIS A 485 -14.96 -21.94 -24.44
C HIS A 485 -16.38 -22.02 -25.02
N ASP A 486 -16.70 -21.17 -26.01
CA ASP A 486 -18.01 -21.21 -26.67
C ASP A 486 -18.19 -22.47 -27.55
N LEU A 487 -17.08 -23.08 -27.96
CA LEU A 487 -17.11 -24.35 -28.73
C LEU A 487 -17.49 -25.58 -27.89
N GLU A 488 -17.36 -25.52 -26.57
CA GLU A 488 -17.66 -26.61 -25.65
C GLU A 488 -19.01 -26.46 -24.94
N ILE A 489 -19.70 -25.32 -25.10
CA ILE A 489 -20.95 -25.03 -24.42
C ILE A 489 -22.09 -25.70 -25.19
N ASP A 490 -22.80 -26.61 -24.53
CA ASP A 490 -24.14 -27.04 -24.97
C ASP A 490 -25.08 -25.83 -24.81
N TYR A 491 -25.29 -25.11 -25.91
CA TYR A 491 -26.08 -23.89 -25.95
C TYR A 491 -27.50 -24.09 -25.39
N GLU A 492 -28.14 -25.24 -25.64
CA GLU A 492 -29.49 -25.53 -25.13
C GLU A 492 -29.49 -25.73 -23.62
N ALA A 493 -28.49 -26.44 -23.10
CA ALA A 493 -28.34 -26.67 -21.66
C ALA A 493 -28.04 -25.35 -20.93
N GLU A 494 -27.15 -24.54 -21.48
CA GLU A 494 -26.76 -23.26 -20.87
C GLU A 494 -27.90 -22.23 -20.92
N MET A 495 -28.64 -22.15 -22.02
CA MET A 495 -29.82 -21.30 -22.12
C MET A 495 -30.93 -21.73 -21.15
N THR A 496 -31.07 -23.03 -20.91
CA THR A 496 -32.02 -23.56 -19.92
C THR A 496 -31.62 -23.17 -18.51
N ARG A 497 -30.30 -23.23 -18.19
CA ARG A 497 -29.74 -22.79 -16.90
C ARG A 497 -29.98 -21.30 -16.68
N ILE A 498 -29.62 -20.45 -17.65
CA ILE A 498 -29.79 -19.01 -17.61
C ILE A 498 -31.29 -18.64 -17.42
N GLN A 499 -32.19 -19.29 -18.16
CA GLN A 499 -33.62 -19.06 -18.00
C GLN A 499 -34.14 -19.43 -16.60
N SER A 500 -33.61 -20.49 -16.00
CA SER A 500 -33.96 -20.88 -14.64
C SER A 500 -33.49 -19.86 -13.60
N GLU A 501 -32.22 -19.46 -13.69
CA GLU A 501 -31.63 -18.44 -12.81
C GLU A 501 -32.36 -17.09 -12.94
N MET A 502 -32.69 -16.69 -14.17
CA MET A 502 -33.41 -15.44 -14.42
C MET A 502 -34.81 -15.47 -13.81
N ARG A 503 -35.50 -16.62 -13.85
CA ARG A 503 -36.81 -16.79 -13.19
C ARG A 503 -36.72 -16.66 -11.68
N GLU A 504 -35.67 -17.21 -11.07
CA GLU A 504 -35.42 -17.10 -9.62
C GLU A 504 -35.14 -15.66 -9.22
N ILE A 505 -34.29 -14.94 -9.99
CA ILE A 505 -33.98 -13.52 -9.76
C ILE A 505 -35.25 -12.66 -9.87
N LEU A 506 -36.03 -12.83 -10.92
CA LEU A 506 -37.29 -12.10 -11.11
C LEU A 506 -38.34 -12.41 -10.01
N LYS A 507 -38.30 -13.65 -9.48
CA LYS A 507 -39.18 -13.99 -8.34
C LYS A 507 -38.70 -13.29 -7.06
N ALA A 508 -37.39 -13.30 -6.78
CA ALA A 508 -36.79 -12.64 -5.64
C ALA A 508 -36.98 -11.10 -5.70
N GLU A 509 -36.91 -10.51 -6.89
CA GLU A 509 -37.18 -9.10 -7.14
C GLU A 509 -38.64 -8.75 -6.77
N LYS A 510 -39.61 -9.54 -7.24
CA LYS A 510 -41.00 -9.38 -6.92
C LYS A 510 -41.32 -9.52 -5.42
N GLU A 511 -40.68 -10.50 -4.76
CA GLU A 511 -40.82 -10.67 -3.32
C GLU A 511 -40.21 -9.48 -2.55
N SER A 512 -39.05 -9.00 -2.97
CA SER A 512 -38.39 -7.82 -2.39
C SER A 512 -39.21 -6.55 -2.57
N GLN A 513 -39.78 -6.36 -3.76
CA GLN A 513 -40.67 -5.23 -4.05
C GLN A 513 -41.95 -5.27 -3.17
N SER A 514 -42.58 -6.45 -3.05
CA SER A 514 -43.77 -6.64 -2.20
C SER A 514 -43.45 -6.38 -0.70
N MET A 515 -42.25 -6.78 -0.23
CA MET A 515 -41.80 -6.49 1.14
C MET A 515 -41.57 -4.99 1.35
N LEU A 516 -40.99 -4.30 0.36
CA LEU A 516 -40.78 -2.86 0.39
C LEU A 516 -42.13 -2.10 0.44
N GLU A 517 -43.06 -2.45 -0.42
CA GLU A 517 -44.41 -1.87 -0.43
C GLU A 517 -45.16 -2.09 0.90
N ALA A 518 -45.06 -3.29 1.47
CA ALA A 518 -45.63 -3.59 2.78
C ALA A 518 -44.97 -2.78 3.91
N ALA A 519 -43.65 -2.58 3.86
CA ALA A 519 -42.93 -1.78 4.84
C ALA A 519 -43.32 -0.30 4.77
N PHE A 520 -43.43 0.28 3.57
CA PHE A 520 -43.91 1.67 3.39
C PHE A 520 -45.37 1.85 3.83
N LYS A 521 -46.21 0.90 3.50
CA LYS A 521 -47.61 0.91 3.96
C LYS A 521 -47.71 0.84 5.49
N GLY A 522 -46.81 0.09 6.13
CA GLY A 522 -46.74 -0.02 7.60
C GLY A 522 -46.36 1.28 8.31
N ILE A 523 -45.70 2.20 7.65
CA ILE A 523 -45.31 3.53 8.16
C ILE A 523 -46.23 4.66 7.61
N GLY A 524 -47.33 4.31 6.89
CA GLY A 524 -48.35 5.26 6.45
C GLY A 524 -48.09 5.90 5.08
N TYR A 525 -47.16 5.36 4.27
CA TYR A 525 -46.90 5.81 2.90
C TYR A 525 -47.33 4.75 1.89
N ASN A 526 -47.98 5.17 0.79
CA ASN A 526 -48.23 4.30 -0.37
C ASN A 526 -47.20 4.63 -1.46
N ILE A 527 -46.53 3.60 -1.98
CA ILE A 527 -45.78 3.70 -3.23
C ILE A 527 -46.74 3.23 -4.31
N GLU A 528 -47.35 4.14 -5.07
CA GLU A 528 -48.04 3.80 -6.30
C GLU A 528 -46.99 3.69 -7.40
N ASN A 529 -46.95 2.55 -8.07
CA ASN A 529 -46.17 2.44 -9.32
C ASN A 529 -46.93 3.27 -10.36
N ASP A 530 -46.38 4.38 -10.82
CA ASP A 530 -46.76 5.03 -12.06
C ASP A 530 -46.35 4.11 -13.24
N GLU A 531 -47.11 3.05 -13.46
CA GLU A 531 -47.14 2.38 -14.76
C GLU A 531 -48.02 3.22 -15.69
N GLU A 532 -47.39 4.23 -16.32
CA GLU A 532 -47.83 4.79 -17.61
C GLU A 532 -46.75 5.80 -18.05
N ILE A 533 -45.74 5.34 -18.77
CA ILE A 533 -45.25 6.02 -19.98
C ILE A 533 -44.52 4.98 -20.82
#